data_f5f72c3e3c4c5f62973eaa9289c72953
#
_entry.id   f5f72c3e3c4c5f62973eaa9289c72953
#
_cell.length_a   1.000
_cell.length_b   1.000
_cell.length_c   1.000
_cell.angle_alpha   90.00
_cell.angle_beta   90.00
_cell.angle_gamma   90.00
#
_symmetry.space_group_name_H-M   'P 1'
#
loop_
_entity.id
_entity.type
_entity.pdbx_description
1 polymer ?
#
loop_
_entity_poly.entity_id
_entity_poly.type
_entity_poly.pdbx_seq_one_letter_code
_entity_poly.pdbx_strand_id
1 'polypeptide(L)' 'MSTHRQVGAYELARASWRKSSLSGSSANCVETCRLTDGLVAVRDSKDRLGPVLVFTPAEWEAFRHGLRDSEFD' A
#
# COMPACT_ATOMS: atom_id res chain seq x y z
N MET A 1 1.68 -15.62 -11.94
CA MET A 1 1.17 -14.25 -11.73
C MET A 1 0.05 -14.25 -10.70
N SER A 2 0.16 -13.36 -9.73
CA SER A 2 -0.87 -13.27 -8.69
C SER A 2 -2.13 -12.63 -9.24
N THR A 3 -3.28 -13.09 -8.72
CA THR A 3 -4.56 -12.53 -9.11
C THR A 3 -5.20 -11.87 -7.90
N HIS A 4 -5.54 -10.61 -8.03
CA HIS A 4 -6.22 -9.86 -6.97
C HIS A 4 -7.71 -9.87 -7.23
N ARG A 5 -8.50 -9.87 -6.15
CA ARG A 5 -9.89 -9.52 -6.30
C ARG A 5 -10.01 -8.02 -6.54
N GLN A 6 -11.14 -7.61 -7.03
CA GLN A 6 -11.43 -6.19 -7.20
C GLN A 6 -11.65 -5.57 -5.82
N VAL A 7 -10.93 -4.51 -5.52
CA VAL A 7 -11.09 -3.78 -4.28
C VAL A 7 -11.88 -2.51 -4.57
N GLY A 8 -13.04 -2.37 -3.96
CA GLY A 8 -13.94 -1.26 -4.25
C GLY A 8 -13.62 0.00 -3.46
N ALA A 9 -14.15 1.12 -3.94
CA ALA A 9 -13.94 2.41 -3.29
C ALA A 9 -14.50 2.45 -1.87
N TYR A 10 -15.62 1.79 -1.63
CA TYR A 10 -16.22 1.75 -0.30
C TYR A 10 -15.30 1.07 0.72
N GLU A 11 -14.74 -0.07 0.30
CA GLU A 11 -13.80 -0.80 1.17
C GLU A 11 -12.57 0.04 1.47
N LEU A 12 -12.03 0.71 0.46
CA LEU A 12 -10.86 1.56 0.64
C LEU A 12 -11.16 2.75 1.55
N ALA A 13 -12.35 3.32 1.45
CA ALA A 13 -12.73 4.45 2.28
C ALA A 13 -12.86 4.07 3.74
N ARG A 14 -13.21 2.81 4.03
CA ARG A 14 -13.39 2.34 5.40
C ARG A 14 -12.14 1.70 5.99
N ALA A 15 -11.09 1.55 5.19
CA ALA A 15 -9.87 0.89 5.65
C ALA A 15 -9.10 1.76 6.64
N SER A 16 -8.30 1.12 7.47
CA SER A 16 -7.44 1.81 8.44
C SER A 16 -6.09 2.06 7.78
N TRP A 17 -5.90 3.26 7.29
CA TRP A 17 -4.67 3.64 6.61
C TRP A 17 -3.64 4.14 7.60
N ARG A 18 -2.37 3.82 7.35
CA ARG A 18 -1.26 4.26 8.18
C ARG A 18 -0.18 4.87 7.31
N LYS A 19 0.40 5.97 7.78
CA LYS A 19 1.59 6.53 7.18
C LYS A 19 2.82 5.88 7.77
N SER A 20 3.89 5.83 7.00
CA SER A 20 5.17 5.42 7.54
C SER A 20 5.66 6.47 8.54
N SER A 21 6.15 6.03 9.69
CA SER A 21 6.73 6.95 10.67
C SER A 21 8.02 7.59 10.15
N LEU A 22 8.61 7.02 9.12
CA LEU A 22 9.84 7.56 8.52
C LEU A 22 9.55 8.62 7.47
N SER A 23 8.29 8.85 7.13
CA SER A 23 7.92 9.90 6.18
C SER A 23 8.11 11.29 6.73
N GLY A 24 8.17 11.44 8.04
CA GLY A 24 8.31 12.74 8.67
C GLY A 24 7.13 13.63 8.41
N SER A 25 7.36 14.94 8.34
CA SER A 25 6.31 15.90 8.08
C SER A 25 6.19 16.24 6.60
N SER A 26 6.88 15.51 5.75
CA SER A 26 6.89 15.77 4.33
C SER A 26 5.52 15.59 3.72
N ALA A 27 5.21 16.39 2.70
CA ALA A 27 4.02 16.22 1.91
C ALA A 27 4.09 14.97 1.03
N ASN A 28 5.26 14.38 0.87
CA ASN A 28 5.46 13.22 -0.01
C ASN A 28 5.40 11.92 0.78
N CYS A 29 4.23 11.64 1.33
CA CYS A 29 4.02 10.45 2.14
C CYS A 29 3.17 9.44 1.41
N VAL A 30 3.44 8.17 1.67
CA VAL A 30 2.57 7.10 1.24
C VAL A 30 1.83 6.54 2.43
N GLU A 31 0.63 6.02 2.17
CA GLU A 31 -0.17 5.34 3.18
C GLU A 31 -0.39 3.91 2.74
N THR A 32 -0.44 3.02 3.72
CA THR A 32 -0.74 1.62 3.44
C THR A 32 -1.86 1.15 4.35
N CYS A 33 -2.60 0.14 3.90
CA CYS A 33 -3.54 -0.54 4.77
C CYS A 33 -3.53 -2.02 4.43
N ARG A 34 -3.84 -2.85 5.44
CA ARG A 34 -4.01 -4.27 5.23
C ARG A 34 -5.50 -4.57 5.28
N LEU A 35 -5.99 -5.19 4.22
CA LEU A 35 -7.40 -5.54 4.12
C LEU A 35 -7.66 -6.86 4.83
N THR A 36 -8.95 -7.19 5.01
CA THR A 36 -9.34 -8.34 5.83
C THR A 36 -8.83 -9.67 5.31
N ASP A 37 -8.59 -9.77 4.01
CA ASP A 37 -8.10 -11.00 3.39
C ASP A 37 -6.58 -10.98 3.18
N GLY A 38 -5.89 -10.03 3.82
CA GLY A 38 -4.44 -9.95 3.76
C GLY A 38 -3.87 -9.15 2.61
N LEU A 39 -4.69 -8.69 1.68
CA LEU A 39 -4.21 -7.80 0.62
C LEU A 39 -3.68 -6.52 1.25
N VAL A 40 -2.68 -5.93 0.62
CA VAL A 40 -2.10 -4.66 1.07
C VAL A 40 -2.35 -3.61 0.00
N ALA A 41 -2.93 -2.50 0.40
CA ALA A 41 -3.18 -1.38 -0.51
C ALA A 41 -2.24 -0.23 -0.19
N VAL A 42 -1.78 0.47 -1.22
CA VAL A 42 -0.82 1.58 -1.09
C VAL A 42 -1.35 2.76 -1.89
N ARG A 43 -1.32 3.94 -1.31
CA ARG A 43 -1.74 5.15 -2.01
C ARG A 43 -0.92 6.36 -1.55
N ASP A 44 -1.02 7.44 -2.31
CA ASP A 44 -0.42 8.73 -1.95
C ASP A 44 -1.32 9.39 -0.90
N SER A 45 -0.74 9.79 0.22
CA SER A 45 -1.51 10.43 1.29
C SER A 45 -2.08 11.79 0.86
N LYS A 46 -1.50 12.41 -0.15
CA LYS A 46 -1.98 13.69 -0.67
C LYS A 46 -3.12 13.56 -1.66
N ASP A 47 -3.29 12.37 -2.22
CA ASP A 47 -4.31 12.14 -3.25
C ASP A 47 -5.07 10.87 -2.89
N ARG A 48 -5.91 11.00 -1.88
CA ARG A 48 -6.62 9.85 -1.33
C ARG A 48 -7.70 9.28 -2.24
N LEU A 49 -8.08 10.03 -3.26
CA LEU A 49 -9.03 9.57 -4.28
C LEU A 49 -8.32 9.13 -5.55
N GLY A 50 -7.00 9.21 -5.57
CA GLY A 50 -6.20 8.83 -6.72
C GLY A 50 -5.94 7.33 -6.80
N PRO A 51 -4.98 6.95 -7.63
CA PRO A 51 -4.70 5.52 -7.85
C PRO A 51 -4.28 4.80 -6.58
N VAL A 52 -4.69 3.54 -6.49
CA VAL A 52 -4.33 2.66 -5.38
C VAL A 52 -3.70 1.42 -5.96
N LEU A 53 -2.52 1.05 -5.45
CA LEU A 53 -1.88 -0.21 -5.81
C LEU A 53 -2.29 -1.27 -4.80
N VAL A 54 -2.55 -2.48 -5.27
CA VAL A 54 -2.97 -3.58 -4.41
C VAL A 54 -2.02 -4.75 -4.60
N PHE A 55 -1.54 -5.31 -3.51
CA PHE A 55 -0.58 -6.40 -3.49
C PHE A 55 -1.16 -7.60 -2.74
N THR A 56 -0.85 -8.81 -3.21
CA THR A 56 -1.06 -10.00 -2.38
C THR A 56 -0.04 -9.99 -1.25
N PRO A 57 -0.27 -10.78 -0.18
CA PRO A 57 0.73 -10.87 0.89
C PRO A 57 2.11 -11.29 0.38
N ALA A 58 2.17 -12.23 -0.56
CA ALA A 58 3.46 -12.69 -1.09
C ALA A 58 4.14 -11.59 -1.90
N GLU A 59 3.39 -10.87 -2.72
CA GLU A 59 3.93 -9.73 -3.48
C GLU A 59 4.45 -8.66 -2.55
N TRP A 60 3.71 -8.37 -1.49
CA TRP A 60 4.10 -7.34 -0.53
C TRP A 60 5.41 -7.71 0.15
N GLU A 61 5.56 -8.97 0.56
CA GLU A 61 6.80 -9.42 1.19
C GLU A 61 7.97 -9.34 0.23
N ALA A 62 7.78 -9.73 -1.02
CA ALA A 62 8.84 -9.65 -2.02
C ALA A 62 9.27 -8.20 -2.23
N PHE A 63 8.31 -7.29 -2.30
CA PHE A 63 8.60 -5.88 -2.48
C PHE A 63 9.37 -5.32 -1.28
N ARG A 64 8.94 -5.66 -0.07
CA ARG A 64 9.62 -5.20 1.14
C ARG A 64 11.07 -5.71 1.19
N HIS A 65 11.29 -6.97 0.85
CA HIS A 65 12.64 -7.52 0.82
C HIS A 65 13.51 -6.84 -0.23
N GLY A 66 12.93 -6.57 -1.41
CA GLY A 66 13.66 -5.87 -2.46
C GLY A 66 14.08 -4.46 -2.05
N LEU A 67 13.20 -3.75 -1.35
CA LEU A 67 13.53 -2.42 -0.85
C LEU A 67 14.67 -2.48 0.18
N ARG A 68 14.60 -3.44 1.09
CA ARG A 68 15.62 -3.58 2.12
C ARG A 68 16.98 -3.90 1.52
N ASP A 69 16.98 -4.68 0.44
CA ASP A 69 18.22 -5.10 -0.23
C ASP A 69 18.62 -4.15 -1.35
N SER A 70 17.93 -3.02 -1.48
CA SER A 70 18.21 -1.99 -2.49
C SER A 70 18.14 -2.49 -3.92
N GLU A 71 17.26 -3.46 -4.18
CA GLU A 71 17.15 -4.04 -5.53
C GLU A 71 16.47 -3.09 -6.52
N PHE A 72 15.72 -2.11 -6.02
CA PHE A 72 14.98 -1.18 -6.88
C PHE A 72 15.62 0.19 -6.97
N ASP A 73 16.79 0.35 -6.40
CA ASP A 73 17.50 1.66 -6.39
C ASP A 73 18.39 1.85 -7.60
#